data_6d0ca42fa76c0faff3e4bd480448a079
#
_entry.id   6d0ca42fa76c0faff3e4bd480448a079
#
_cell.length_a   1.000
_cell.length_b   1.000
_cell.length_c   1.000
_cell.angle_alpha   90.00
_cell.angle_beta   90.00
_cell.angle_gamma   90.00
#
_symmetry.space_group_name_H-M   'P 1'
#
loop_
_entity.id
_entity.type
_entity.pdbx_description
1 polymer ?
#
loop_
_entity_poly.entity_id
_entity_poly.type
_entity_poly.pdbx_seq_one_letter_code
_entity_poly.pdbx_strand_id
1 'polypeptide(L)'
;MNYTILGGGLSAISLAYYLQEDPNISEIRILEKDDTLGGLCRTYEKNGIEYDVGPHIIFSKNKEILELMNGLLGSNIDKIRRSNRILHKKRFVQYPFENDLSKLPSEDLDYCVNGFLHNPYENYDAQNMLQFFLKTFGEGITNTYLRPYNEKIWKFDPSFMDTQMVNRI
;
A
#
# COMPACT_ATOMS: atom_id res chain seq x y z
N MET A 1 -3.16 28.25 24.23
CA MET A 1 -4.31 27.74 23.43
C MET A 1 -4.61 26.31 23.87
N ASN A 2 -5.88 25.86 23.77
CA ASN A 2 -6.25 24.49 24.11
C ASN A 2 -6.71 23.78 22.84
N TYR A 3 -6.27 22.56 22.64
CA TYR A 3 -6.64 21.75 21.50
C TYR A 3 -7.38 20.49 21.95
N THR A 4 -8.46 20.16 21.25
CA THR A 4 -9.14 18.87 21.41
C THR A 4 -9.10 18.13 20.07
N ILE A 5 -8.51 16.94 20.07
CA ILE A 5 -8.33 16.10 18.89
C ILE A 5 -9.32 14.93 19.00
N LEU A 6 -10.10 14.70 17.95
CA LEU A 6 -11.08 13.62 17.89
C LEU A 6 -10.51 12.38 17.20
N GLY A 7 -10.49 11.28 17.95
CA GLY A 7 -9.87 10.02 17.55
C GLY A 7 -8.40 9.91 17.97
N GLY A 8 -7.97 8.72 18.38
CA GLY A 8 -6.63 8.43 18.88
C GLY A 8 -5.75 7.61 17.92
N GLY A 9 -5.98 7.75 16.60
CA GLY A 9 -5.14 7.10 15.59
C GLY A 9 -3.77 7.76 15.42
N LEU A 10 -2.93 7.20 14.55
CA LEU A 10 -1.56 7.68 14.33
C LEU A 10 -1.49 9.17 13.99
N SER A 11 -2.39 9.68 13.15
CA SER A 11 -2.44 11.10 12.80
C SER A 11 -2.69 12.02 14.00
N ALA A 12 -3.61 11.61 14.89
CA ALA A 12 -3.91 12.36 16.10
C ALA A 12 -2.75 12.37 17.10
N ILE A 13 -2.11 11.22 17.28
CA ILE A 13 -0.94 11.10 18.16
C ILE A 13 0.23 11.92 17.60
N SER A 14 0.49 11.85 16.29
CA SER A 14 1.53 12.66 15.64
C SER A 14 1.26 14.15 15.76
N LEU A 15 0.00 14.57 15.56
CA LEU A 15 -0.38 15.96 15.76
C LEU A 15 -0.12 16.42 17.20
N ALA A 16 -0.55 15.64 18.19
CA ALA A 16 -0.31 15.94 19.61
C ALA A 16 1.19 16.01 19.92
N TYR A 17 1.99 15.09 19.36
CA TYR A 17 3.45 15.07 19.52
C TYR A 17 4.11 16.37 19.06
N TYR A 18 3.72 16.90 17.90
CA TYR A 18 4.28 18.16 17.41
C TYR A 18 3.70 19.39 18.13
N LEU A 19 2.41 19.37 18.49
CA LEU A 19 1.79 20.49 19.19
C LEU A 19 2.36 20.73 20.61
N GLN A 20 2.82 19.68 21.28
CA GLN A 20 3.38 19.83 22.64
C GLN A 20 4.68 20.66 22.70
N GLU A 21 5.34 20.85 21.56
CA GLU A 21 6.56 21.66 21.46
C GLU A 21 6.27 23.17 21.36
N ASP A 22 5.02 23.58 21.10
CA ASP A 22 4.63 24.98 21.02
C ASP A 22 4.32 25.55 22.43
N PRO A 23 5.12 26.51 22.94
CA PRO A 23 4.95 27.08 24.26
C PRO A 23 3.63 27.85 24.44
N ASN A 24 2.92 28.19 23.38
CA ASN A 24 1.60 28.83 23.43
C ASN A 24 0.44 27.86 23.65
N ILE A 25 0.71 26.56 23.66
CA ILE A 25 -0.29 25.53 23.88
C ILE A 25 -0.27 25.15 25.36
N SER A 26 -1.43 25.32 26.00
CA SER A 26 -1.60 25.05 27.44
C SER A 26 -2.17 23.66 27.70
N GLU A 27 -2.95 23.11 26.78
CA GLU A 27 -3.57 21.82 26.93
C GLU A 27 -3.80 21.16 25.57
N ILE A 28 -3.49 19.86 25.49
CA ILE A 28 -3.84 19.00 24.36
C ILE A 28 -4.65 17.82 24.90
N ARG A 29 -5.86 17.64 24.39
CA ARG A 29 -6.77 16.56 24.78
C ARG A 29 -7.09 15.70 23.57
N ILE A 30 -6.89 14.39 23.68
CA ILE A 30 -7.30 13.41 22.67
C ILE A 30 -8.55 12.69 23.19
N LEU A 31 -9.62 12.68 22.41
CA LEU A 31 -10.83 11.94 22.70
C LEU A 31 -10.89 10.71 21.81
N GLU A 32 -10.73 9.54 22.39
CA GLU A 32 -10.79 8.24 21.71
C GLU A 32 -12.01 7.45 22.23
N LYS A 33 -12.69 6.75 21.34
CA LYS A 33 -13.87 5.93 21.68
C LYS A 33 -13.49 4.57 22.30
N ASP A 34 -12.30 4.07 21.97
CA ASP A 34 -11.77 2.79 22.45
C ASP A 34 -10.88 3.01 23.68
N ASP A 35 -10.59 1.94 24.41
CA ASP A 35 -9.79 1.99 25.65
C ASP A 35 -8.31 2.28 25.41
N THR A 36 -7.84 2.17 24.15
CA THR A 36 -6.44 2.34 23.77
C THR A 36 -6.28 3.22 22.54
N LEU A 37 -5.18 4.00 22.51
CA LEU A 37 -4.77 4.77 21.36
C LEU A 37 -4.09 3.89 20.28
N GLY A 38 -3.84 4.44 19.10
CA GLY A 38 -3.11 3.80 18.01
C GLY A 38 -3.95 3.53 16.75
N GLY A 39 -5.28 3.47 16.87
CA GLY A 39 -6.17 3.23 15.72
C GLY A 39 -5.83 1.91 15.02
N LEU A 40 -5.56 1.95 13.71
CA LEU A 40 -5.18 0.75 12.93
C LEU A 40 -3.75 0.25 13.20
N CYS A 41 -2.93 1.03 13.92
CA CYS A 41 -1.57 0.63 14.29
C CYS A 41 -1.51 -0.15 15.61
N ARG A 42 -2.67 -0.48 16.20
CA ARG A 42 -2.73 -1.27 17.43
C ARG A 42 -2.47 -2.75 17.17
N THR A 43 -1.76 -3.36 18.10
CA THR A 43 -1.68 -4.82 18.22
C THR A 43 -2.78 -5.30 19.17
N TYR A 44 -3.47 -6.35 18.80
CA TYR A 44 -4.50 -7.00 19.59
C TYR A 44 -3.96 -8.33 20.13
N GLU A 45 -4.42 -8.70 21.30
CA GLU A 45 -4.12 -10.00 21.88
C GLU A 45 -5.39 -10.82 22.05
N LYS A 46 -5.32 -12.10 21.68
CA LYS A 46 -6.37 -13.07 21.96
C LYS A 46 -5.76 -14.43 22.28
N ASN A 47 -6.04 -14.93 23.48
CA ASN A 47 -5.55 -16.23 23.95
C ASN A 47 -4.00 -16.35 23.93
N GLY A 48 -3.29 -15.30 24.29
CA GLY A 48 -1.84 -15.25 24.27
C GLY A 48 -1.21 -15.09 22.87
N ILE A 49 -2.02 -14.83 21.86
CA ILE A 49 -1.55 -14.58 20.49
C ILE A 49 -1.76 -13.11 20.17
N GLU A 50 -0.67 -12.43 19.85
CA GLU A 50 -0.69 -11.05 19.36
C GLU A 50 -0.94 -11.03 17.85
N TYR A 51 -1.77 -10.09 17.39
CA TYR A 51 -2.05 -9.88 15.97
C TYR A 51 -2.39 -8.44 15.66
N ASP A 52 -2.04 -8.02 14.46
CA ASP A 52 -2.30 -6.68 13.93
C ASP A 52 -3.47 -6.68 12.96
N VAL A 53 -4.15 -5.54 12.79
CA VAL A 53 -5.22 -5.38 11.80
C VAL A 53 -4.70 -5.47 10.36
N GLY A 54 -3.44 -5.11 10.15
CA GLY A 54 -2.79 -5.16 8.86
C GLY A 54 -1.27 -5.14 8.99
N PRO A 55 -0.52 -5.37 7.90
CA PRO A 55 0.92 -5.36 7.93
C PRO A 55 1.45 -3.97 8.29
N HIS A 56 2.28 -3.90 9.33
CA HIS A 56 2.95 -2.67 9.74
C HIS A 56 4.30 -2.56 9.04
N ILE A 57 4.31 -1.93 7.88
CA ILE A 57 5.52 -1.66 7.12
C ILE A 57 5.79 -0.17 7.20
N ILE A 58 6.94 0.21 7.75
CA ILE A 58 7.38 1.59 7.77
C ILE A 58 7.90 1.95 6.38
N PHE A 59 7.29 2.96 5.78
CA PHE A 59 7.69 3.50 4.49
C PHE A 59 7.45 5.01 4.45
N SER A 60 8.46 5.77 4.04
CA SER A 60 8.33 7.19 3.73
C SER A 60 9.32 7.59 2.64
N LYS A 61 8.90 8.47 1.71
CA LYS A 61 9.80 9.17 0.78
C LYS A 61 10.52 10.33 1.48
N ASN A 62 9.97 10.82 2.60
CA ASN A 62 10.61 11.83 3.44
C ASN A 62 11.57 11.15 4.42
N LYS A 63 12.87 11.42 4.27
CA LYS A 63 13.93 10.81 5.07
C LYS A 63 13.84 11.20 6.55
N GLU A 64 13.52 12.45 6.86
CA GLU A 64 13.40 12.95 8.24
C GLU A 64 12.29 12.22 9.00
N ILE A 65 11.13 12.02 8.35
CA ILE A 65 10.03 11.26 8.92
C ILE A 65 10.42 9.79 9.11
N LEU A 66 11.13 9.20 8.15
CA LEU A 66 11.59 7.81 8.25
C LEU A 66 12.59 7.64 9.40
N GLU A 67 13.52 8.58 9.57
CA GLU A 67 14.49 8.58 10.68
C GLU A 67 13.80 8.77 12.04
N LEU A 68 12.83 9.68 12.13
CA LEU A 68 12.02 9.85 13.32
C LEU A 68 11.28 8.55 13.69
N MET A 69 10.59 7.92 12.73
CA MET A 69 9.84 6.67 12.97
C MET A 69 10.79 5.55 13.43
N ASN A 70 11.93 5.40 12.79
CA ASN A 70 12.94 4.41 13.18
C ASN A 70 13.53 4.71 14.56
N GLY A 71 13.78 5.99 14.86
CA GLY A 71 14.29 6.42 16.16
C GLY A 71 13.32 6.11 17.32
N LEU A 72 12.02 6.28 17.11
CA LEU A 72 10.98 5.95 18.10
C LEU A 72 10.91 4.45 18.42
N LEU A 73 11.24 3.59 17.46
CA LEU A 73 11.26 2.13 17.65
C LEU A 73 12.57 1.62 18.29
N GLY A 74 13.65 2.38 18.18
CA GLY A 74 14.96 2.00 18.72
C GLY A 74 15.44 0.67 18.16
N SER A 75 15.68 -0.31 19.04
CA SER A 75 16.09 -1.66 18.65
C SER A 75 14.93 -2.59 18.26
N ASN A 76 13.69 -2.16 18.46
CA ASN A 76 12.49 -2.91 18.10
C ASN A 76 12.13 -2.71 16.60
N ILE A 77 13.10 -2.92 15.75
CA ILE A 77 12.95 -2.79 14.30
C ILE A 77 13.73 -3.91 13.62
N ASP A 78 13.14 -4.51 12.60
CA ASP A 78 13.82 -5.49 11.76
C ASP A 78 13.74 -5.09 10.29
N LYS A 79 14.78 -5.39 9.55
CA LYS A 79 14.88 -5.10 8.12
C LYS A 79 14.91 -6.38 7.33
N ILE A 80 13.78 -6.73 6.77
CA ILE A 80 13.62 -7.94 5.97
C ILE A 80 13.47 -7.63 4.48
N ARG A 81 13.96 -8.54 3.64
CA ARG A 81 13.69 -8.48 2.22
C ARG A 81 12.27 -8.99 1.94
N ARG A 82 11.43 -8.13 1.38
CA ARG A 82 10.07 -8.52 1.00
C ARG A 82 10.09 -9.66 -0.03
N SER A 83 9.34 -10.72 0.24
CA SER A 83 9.21 -11.89 -0.64
C SER A 83 7.72 -12.24 -0.83
N ASN A 84 7.00 -11.36 -1.52
CA ASN A 84 5.61 -11.61 -1.85
C ASN A 84 5.51 -12.45 -3.12
N ARG A 85 4.59 -13.41 -3.12
CA ARG A 85 4.34 -14.27 -4.27
C ARG A 85 2.86 -14.27 -4.63
N ILE A 86 2.60 -14.38 -5.92
CA ILE A 86 1.26 -14.45 -6.50
C ILE A 86 1.04 -15.90 -6.91
N LEU A 87 -0.04 -16.50 -6.45
CA LEU A 87 -0.45 -17.83 -6.91
C LEU A 87 -1.29 -17.67 -8.20
N HIS A 88 -0.71 -18.06 -9.34
CA HIS A 88 -1.36 -18.06 -10.64
C HIS A 88 -1.38 -19.47 -11.22
N LYS A 89 -2.56 -20.03 -11.49
CA LYS A 89 -2.73 -21.39 -12.07
C LYS A 89 -1.81 -22.45 -11.42
N LYS A 90 -1.78 -22.51 -10.09
CA LYS A 90 -0.94 -23.42 -9.27
C LYS A 90 0.57 -23.18 -9.35
N ARG A 91 1.03 -22.06 -9.90
CA ARG A 91 2.45 -21.65 -9.92
C ARG A 91 2.62 -20.39 -9.08
N PHE A 92 3.77 -20.26 -8.43
CA PHE A 92 4.14 -19.04 -7.72
C PHE A 92 4.92 -18.12 -8.63
N VAL A 93 4.38 -16.93 -8.87
CA VAL A 93 5.01 -15.83 -9.59
C VAL A 93 5.49 -14.81 -8.56
N GLN A 94 6.69 -14.27 -8.72
CA GLN A 94 7.21 -13.26 -7.82
C GLN A 94 6.43 -11.94 -8.02
N TYR A 95 6.11 -11.28 -6.93
CA TYR A 95 5.55 -9.92 -6.99
C TYR A 95 6.69 -8.88 -7.18
N PRO A 96 6.53 -7.86 -8.04
CA PRO A 96 5.36 -7.58 -8.89
C PRO A 96 5.24 -8.57 -10.07
N PHE A 97 4.02 -8.85 -10.50
CA PHE A 97 3.71 -9.89 -11.51
C PHE A 97 4.44 -9.68 -12.84
N GLU A 98 4.51 -8.45 -13.30
CA GLU A 98 5.15 -8.05 -14.56
C GLU A 98 6.67 -8.29 -14.59
N ASN A 99 7.30 -8.48 -13.43
CA ASN A 99 8.74 -8.69 -13.31
C ASN A 99 9.16 -10.18 -13.32
N ASP A 100 8.21 -11.11 -13.26
CA ASP A 100 8.51 -12.55 -13.23
C ASP A 100 7.57 -13.39 -14.10
N LEU A 101 7.39 -12.98 -15.33
CA LEU A 101 6.53 -13.69 -16.30
C LEU A 101 7.05 -15.10 -16.63
N SER A 102 8.35 -15.37 -16.44
CA SER A 102 8.98 -16.66 -16.75
C SER A 102 8.38 -17.86 -16.00
N LYS A 103 7.65 -17.61 -14.91
CA LYS A 103 6.98 -18.64 -14.11
C LYS A 103 5.57 -18.97 -14.60
N LEU A 104 5.06 -18.23 -15.56
CA LEU A 104 3.72 -18.46 -16.11
C LEU A 104 3.66 -19.77 -16.92
N PRO A 105 2.47 -20.37 -17.09
CA PRO A 105 2.25 -21.35 -18.15
C PRO A 105 2.59 -20.74 -19.52
N SER A 106 3.07 -21.55 -20.48
CA SER A 106 3.53 -21.07 -21.79
C SER A 106 2.50 -20.20 -22.53
N GLU A 107 1.25 -20.62 -22.51
CA GLU A 107 0.16 -19.86 -23.15
C GLU A 107 -0.01 -18.46 -22.55
N ASP A 108 -0.01 -18.35 -21.21
CA ASP A 108 -0.12 -17.05 -20.52
C ASP A 108 1.14 -16.20 -20.71
N LEU A 109 2.32 -16.85 -20.73
CA LEU A 109 3.59 -16.18 -21.01
C LEU A 109 3.59 -15.56 -22.40
N ASP A 110 3.21 -16.35 -23.42
CA ASP A 110 3.19 -15.90 -24.82
C ASP A 110 2.18 -14.75 -24.98
N TYR A 111 1.00 -14.85 -24.34
CA TYR A 111 0.00 -13.79 -24.36
C TYR A 111 0.50 -12.50 -23.70
N CYS A 112 1.13 -12.60 -22.53
CA CYS A 112 1.69 -11.45 -21.83
C CYS A 112 2.83 -10.79 -22.60
N VAL A 113 3.78 -11.57 -23.10
CA VAL A 113 4.95 -11.07 -23.83
C VAL A 113 4.54 -10.44 -25.16
N ASN A 114 3.71 -11.12 -25.95
CA ASN A 114 3.23 -10.57 -27.22
C ASN A 114 2.39 -9.31 -27.02
N GLY A 115 1.50 -9.29 -26.02
CA GLY A 115 0.70 -8.11 -25.69
C GLY A 115 1.53 -6.91 -25.24
N PHE A 116 2.69 -7.14 -24.62
CA PHE A 116 3.63 -6.09 -24.25
C PHE A 116 4.46 -5.61 -25.45
N LEU A 117 5.04 -6.51 -26.22
CA LEU A 117 5.93 -6.18 -27.35
C LEU A 117 5.19 -5.54 -28.53
N HIS A 118 3.92 -5.89 -28.72
CA HIS A 118 3.07 -5.36 -29.80
C HIS A 118 1.89 -4.57 -29.23
N ASN A 119 2.16 -3.70 -28.28
CA ASN A 119 1.13 -2.98 -27.54
C ASN A 119 0.49 -1.87 -28.42
N PRO A 120 -0.79 -2.02 -28.82
CA PRO A 120 -1.47 -1.00 -29.61
C PRO A 120 -1.85 0.24 -28.78
N TYR A 121 -1.75 0.17 -27.46
CA TYR A 121 -2.18 1.20 -26.52
C TYR A 121 -1.02 2.09 -26.03
N GLU A 122 0.21 1.89 -26.48
CA GLU A 122 1.40 2.59 -25.97
C GLU A 122 1.31 4.12 -26.03
N ASN A 123 0.56 4.65 -27.00
CA ASN A 123 0.37 6.09 -27.20
C ASN A 123 -0.92 6.65 -26.56
N TYR A 124 -1.63 5.88 -25.76
CA TYR A 124 -2.83 6.36 -25.08
C TYR A 124 -2.52 7.51 -24.12
N ASP A 125 -3.37 8.54 -24.14
CA ASP A 125 -3.45 9.50 -23.04
C ASP A 125 -4.37 8.91 -21.95
N ALA A 126 -3.77 8.18 -21.03
CA ALA A 126 -4.49 7.38 -20.04
C ALA A 126 -5.26 8.27 -19.05
N GLN A 127 -6.58 8.24 -19.10
CA GLN A 127 -7.49 9.00 -18.24
C GLN A 127 -7.95 8.22 -17.00
N ASN A 128 -7.68 6.92 -16.93
CA ASN A 128 -8.06 6.06 -15.83
C ASN A 128 -7.05 4.93 -15.64
N MET A 129 -7.18 4.21 -14.53
CA MET A 129 -6.25 3.15 -14.14
C MET A 129 -6.18 2.01 -15.18
N LEU A 130 -7.32 1.61 -15.77
CA LEU A 130 -7.31 0.55 -16.79
C LEU A 130 -6.54 0.97 -18.03
N GLN A 131 -6.76 2.19 -18.51
CA GLN A 131 -6.03 2.74 -19.67
C GLN A 131 -4.53 2.87 -19.36
N PHE A 132 -4.17 3.24 -18.12
CA PHE A 132 -2.78 3.25 -17.66
C PHE A 132 -2.15 1.84 -17.73
N PHE A 133 -2.85 0.80 -17.28
CA PHE A 133 -2.35 -0.56 -17.37
C PHE A 133 -2.16 -1.01 -18.82
N LEU A 134 -3.16 -0.77 -19.68
CA LEU A 134 -3.08 -1.11 -21.10
C LEU A 134 -1.90 -0.38 -21.78
N LYS A 135 -1.76 0.92 -21.53
CA LYS A 135 -0.66 1.72 -22.06
C LYS A 135 0.71 1.19 -21.66
N THR A 136 0.86 0.86 -20.36
CA THR A 136 2.18 0.56 -19.78
C THR A 136 2.57 -0.89 -19.97
N PHE A 137 1.62 -1.82 -19.86
CA PHE A 137 1.90 -3.26 -19.78
C PHE A 137 1.27 -4.07 -20.93
N GLY A 138 0.47 -3.43 -21.74
CA GLY A 138 -0.26 -4.11 -22.81
C GLY A 138 -1.42 -4.99 -22.29
N GLU A 139 -2.12 -5.57 -23.23
CA GLU A 139 -3.36 -6.31 -22.97
C GLU A 139 -3.10 -7.61 -22.20
N GLY A 140 -2.02 -8.32 -22.53
CA GLY A 140 -1.71 -9.62 -21.93
C GLY A 140 -1.53 -9.56 -20.41
N ILE A 141 -0.62 -8.73 -19.92
CA ILE A 141 -0.37 -8.54 -18.48
C ILE A 141 -1.58 -7.93 -17.79
N THR A 142 -2.21 -6.94 -18.43
CA THR A 142 -3.40 -6.27 -17.91
C THR A 142 -4.54 -7.25 -17.63
N ASN A 143 -4.91 -8.07 -18.60
CA ASN A 143 -6.03 -9.00 -18.49
C ASN A 143 -5.68 -10.24 -17.64
N THR A 144 -4.44 -10.69 -17.68
CA THR A 144 -4.01 -11.87 -16.91
C THR A 144 -3.94 -11.58 -15.41
N TYR A 145 -3.51 -10.37 -15.03
CA TYR A 145 -3.30 -10.08 -13.62
C TYR A 145 -3.78 -8.71 -13.14
N LEU A 146 -3.36 -7.61 -13.78
CA LEU A 146 -3.56 -6.28 -13.18
C LEU A 146 -5.03 -5.92 -13.02
N ARG A 147 -5.85 -6.15 -14.04
CA ARG A 147 -7.27 -5.88 -13.98
C ARG A 147 -7.99 -6.76 -12.95
N PRO A 148 -7.95 -8.11 -13.02
CA PRO A 148 -8.65 -8.96 -12.05
C PRO A 148 -8.14 -8.79 -10.62
N TYR A 149 -6.87 -8.50 -10.42
CA TYR A 149 -6.31 -8.20 -9.11
C TYR A 149 -6.89 -6.91 -8.52
N ASN A 150 -6.92 -5.83 -9.30
CA ASN A 150 -7.45 -4.55 -8.84
C ASN A 150 -8.96 -4.60 -8.62
N GLU A 151 -9.73 -5.25 -9.48
CA GLU A 151 -11.17 -5.50 -9.27
C GLU A 151 -11.42 -6.27 -7.96
N LYS A 152 -10.57 -7.25 -7.66
CA LYS A 152 -10.67 -8.03 -6.41
C LYS A 152 -10.37 -7.19 -5.17
N ILE A 153 -9.32 -6.39 -5.20
CA ILE A 153 -8.86 -5.58 -4.04
C ILE A 153 -9.81 -4.42 -3.78
N TRP A 154 -10.12 -3.66 -4.80
CA TRP A 154 -10.91 -2.44 -4.68
C TRP A 154 -12.42 -2.67 -4.75
N LYS A 155 -12.86 -3.86 -5.20
CA LYS A 155 -14.26 -4.18 -5.49
C LYS A 155 -14.89 -3.19 -6.46
N PHE A 156 -14.09 -2.67 -7.38
CA PHE A 156 -14.47 -1.63 -8.33
C PHE A 156 -13.70 -1.79 -9.64
N ASP A 157 -14.32 -1.43 -10.78
CA ASP A 157 -13.69 -1.55 -12.09
C ASP A 157 -12.60 -0.47 -12.24
N PRO A 158 -11.37 -0.85 -12.59
CA PRO A 158 -10.26 0.10 -12.80
C PRO A 158 -10.52 1.18 -13.87
N SER A 159 -11.48 0.97 -14.77
CA SER A 159 -11.89 2.00 -15.75
C SER A 159 -12.53 3.24 -15.15
N PHE A 160 -13.02 3.14 -13.90
CA PHE A 160 -13.59 4.26 -13.13
C PHE A 160 -12.64 4.80 -12.05
N MET A 161 -11.40 4.31 -12.01
CA MET A 161 -10.39 4.72 -11.01
C MET A 161 -9.40 5.70 -11.63
N ASP A 162 -9.02 6.72 -10.85
CA ASP A 162 -8.05 7.73 -11.26
C ASP A 162 -6.63 7.16 -11.37
N THR A 163 -5.83 7.68 -12.31
CA THR A 163 -4.42 7.31 -12.48
C THR A 163 -3.54 7.69 -11.29
N GLN A 164 -3.96 8.60 -10.41
CA GLN A 164 -3.23 8.95 -9.19
C GLN A 164 -2.98 7.75 -8.27
N MET A 165 -3.82 6.73 -8.36
CA MET A 165 -3.63 5.49 -7.58
C MET A 165 -2.34 4.75 -7.94
N VAL A 166 -1.90 4.83 -9.21
CA VAL A 166 -0.66 4.16 -9.68
C VAL A 166 0.59 5.02 -9.50
N ASN A 167 0.48 6.32 -9.32
CA ASN A 167 1.60 7.22 -9.05
C ASN A 167 2.29 6.99 -7.68
N ARG A 168 1.72 6.10 -6.86
CA ARG A 168 2.24 5.75 -5.52
C ARG A 168 3.10 4.48 -5.53
N ILE A 169 3.20 3.80 -6.65
CA ILE A 169 3.93 2.53 -6.81
C ILE A 169 5.34 2.80 -7.34
#